data_62a86d2a87a70934c37f9e2858872816
#
_entry.id   62a86d2a87a70934c37f9e2858872816
#
_cell.length_a   1.000
_cell.length_b   1.000
_cell.length_c   1.000
_cell.angle_alpha   90.00
_cell.angle_beta   90.00
_cell.angle_gamma   90.00
#
_symmetry.space_group_name_H-M   'P 1'
#
loop_
_entity.id
_entity.type
_entity.pdbx_description
1 polymer ?
#
loop_
_entity_poly.entity_id
_entity_poly.type
_entity_poly.pdbx_seq_one_letter_code
_entity_poly.pdbx_strand_id
1 'polypeptide(L)'
;KNLMDVYLNAVFCPLAMVDKAVFEQEGWHRDADGTVSGVVYNEMQGALASPDAQLQNALERAMFPDTAYGFVSGGDPASIPALTYEKYQRVYRRHYSADNCCITLYGKMDMAEKLAFLDEHYLSRMPKGTSRPRLTVQDQQNGVRVHIPYYTENPEPDQVQCALAWYTGAFADRERQLGVEILLDALLGTNQSPLKAALLEQKLGADIDLGFDDSTLQPTLELVLRGATAETAPQFAAGVKQAVTDLLAGGIPEELLLASLNAMEFASLERPGSLPDGVLDAIYAATGWLHTGDPALLLHTDKLFASLREKLSTGWFNDLLRELFAAAPVQ
;
A
#
# COMPACT_ATOMS: atom_id res chain seq x y z
N LYS A 1 4.25 -31.83 -6.73
CA LYS A 1 5.66 -31.76 -6.25
C LYS A 1 6.55 -30.96 -7.18
N ASN A 2 6.63 -31.28 -8.49
CA ASN A 2 7.57 -30.63 -9.40
C ASN A 2 7.42 -29.10 -9.43
N LEU A 3 6.20 -28.58 -9.52
CA LEU A 3 5.97 -27.12 -9.55
C LEU A 3 6.40 -26.48 -8.21
N MET A 4 6.01 -27.07 -7.08
CA MET A 4 6.46 -26.62 -5.76
C MET A 4 7.99 -26.59 -5.66
N ASP A 5 8.66 -27.65 -6.11
CA ASP A 5 10.11 -27.76 -6.06
C ASP A 5 10.81 -26.68 -6.89
N VAL A 6 10.33 -26.45 -8.11
CA VAL A 6 10.88 -25.40 -9.01
C VAL A 6 10.77 -24.02 -8.38
N TYR A 7 9.58 -23.63 -7.88
CA TYR A 7 9.38 -22.30 -7.30
C TYR A 7 10.08 -22.12 -5.95
N LEU A 8 10.06 -23.14 -5.08
CA LEU A 8 10.78 -23.08 -3.80
C LEU A 8 12.30 -23.02 -4.02
N ASN A 9 12.81 -23.73 -5.03
CA ASN A 9 14.22 -23.66 -5.40
C ASN A 9 14.59 -22.27 -5.89
N ALA A 10 13.77 -21.65 -6.76
CA ALA A 10 13.98 -20.30 -7.23
C ALA A 10 13.98 -19.25 -6.10
N VAL A 11 13.13 -19.44 -5.07
CA VAL A 11 13.06 -18.53 -3.92
C VAL A 11 14.20 -18.76 -2.93
N PHE A 12 14.48 -20.02 -2.55
CA PHE A 12 15.42 -20.34 -1.48
C PHE A 12 16.85 -20.62 -1.95
N CYS A 13 17.05 -20.91 -3.23
CA CYS A 13 18.33 -21.20 -3.83
C CYS A 13 18.50 -20.50 -5.18
N PRO A 14 18.26 -19.16 -5.29
CA PRO A 14 18.27 -18.48 -6.58
C PRO A 14 19.66 -18.53 -7.22
N LEU A 15 19.69 -18.74 -8.52
CA LEU A 15 20.93 -18.85 -9.30
C LEU A 15 21.78 -17.57 -9.17
N ALA A 16 21.18 -16.42 -9.05
CA ALA A 16 21.87 -15.14 -8.83
C ALA A 16 22.73 -15.11 -7.55
N MET A 17 22.50 -16.00 -6.58
CA MET A 17 23.35 -16.11 -5.37
C MET A 17 24.71 -16.75 -5.63
N VAL A 18 24.84 -17.55 -6.69
CA VAL A 18 26.05 -18.31 -7.04
C VAL A 18 26.65 -17.93 -8.37
N ASP A 19 25.89 -17.27 -9.23
CA ASP A 19 26.33 -16.78 -10.54
C ASP A 19 26.14 -15.25 -10.63
N LYS A 20 27.27 -14.53 -10.68
CA LYS A 20 27.28 -13.08 -10.76
C LYS A 20 26.72 -12.58 -12.10
N ALA A 21 26.85 -13.33 -13.19
CA ALA A 21 26.32 -12.93 -14.49
C ALA A 21 24.78 -12.85 -14.46
N VAL A 22 24.12 -13.74 -13.72
CA VAL A 22 22.67 -13.67 -13.51
C VAL A 22 22.27 -12.42 -12.69
N PHE A 23 23.03 -12.08 -11.65
CA PHE A 23 22.80 -10.83 -10.91
C PHE A 23 22.97 -9.61 -11.82
N GLU A 24 24.00 -9.57 -12.67
CA GLU A 24 24.25 -8.46 -13.58
C GLU A 24 23.15 -8.35 -14.65
N GLN A 25 22.69 -9.46 -15.19
CA GLN A 25 21.58 -9.48 -16.16
C GLN A 25 20.26 -9.02 -15.54
N GLU A 26 19.87 -9.59 -14.41
CA GLU A 26 18.59 -9.32 -13.79
C GLU A 26 18.57 -7.99 -13.02
N GLY A 27 19.63 -7.69 -12.28
CA GLY A 27 19.74 -6.48 -11.49
C GLY A 27 20.13 -5.26 -12.32
N TRP A 28 21.45 -5.10 -12.52
CA TRP A 28 22.02 -4.03 -13.33
C TRP A 28 23.46 -4.33 -13.76
N HIS A 29 23.86 -3.76 -14.88
CA HIS A 29 25.23 -3.78 -15.38
C HIS A 29 25.53 -2.52 -16.22
N ARG A 30 26.78 -2.34 -16.62
CA ARG A 30 27.17 -1.33 -17.62
C ARG A 30 27.49 -2.01 -18.93
N ASP A 31 26.87 -1.52 -19.98
CA ASP A 31 27.19 -1.92 -21.36
C ASP A 31 28.55 -1.36 -21.80
N ALA A 32 29.04 -1.82 -22.94
CA ALA A 32 30.34 -1.41 -23.49
C ALA A 32 30.45 0.10 -23.79
N ASP A 33 29.33 0.76 -24.05
CA ASP A 33 29.24 2.21 -24.25
C ASP A 33 29.08 3.01 -22.94
N GLY A 34 29.02 2.33 -21.81
CA GLY A 34 28.87 2.93 -20.49
C GLY A 34 27.41 3.11 -20.03
N THR A 35 26.43 2.75 -20.86
CA THR A 35 25.01 2.79 -20.49
C THR A 35 24.73 1.81 -19.37
N VAL A 36 23.85 2.21 -18.45
CA VAL A 36 23.35 1.31 -17.39
C VAL A 36 22.11 0.60 -17.89
N SER A 37 22.09 -0.72 -17.79
CA SER A 37 20.95 -1.56 -18.12
C SER A 37 20.81 -2.73 -17.14
N GLY A 38 19.74 -3.50 -17.26
CA GLY A 38 19.39 -4.63 -16.41
C GLY A 38 17.88 -4.73 -16.29
N VAL A 39 17.35 -5.92 -16.05
CA VAL A 39 15.89 -6.14 -16.01
C VAL A 39 15.23 -5.26 -14.94
N VAL A 40 15.66 -5.38 -13.68
CA VAL A 40 15.10 -4.60 -12.55
C VAL A 40 15.36 -3.10 -12.74
N TYR A 41 16.56 -2.72 -13.20
CA TYR A 41 16.88 -1.30 -13.42
C TYR A 41 15.92 -0.66 -14.44
N ASN A 42 15.72 -1.32 -15.60
CA ASN A 42 14.85 -0.80 -16.66
C ASN A 42 13.37 -0.81 -16.24
N GLU A 43 12.93 -1.85 -15.52
CA GLU A 43 11.58 -1.94 -14.97
C GLU A 43 11.30 -0.78 -14.02
N MET A 44 12.22 -0.50 -13.09
CA MET A 44 12.06 0.58 -12.13
C MET A 44 12.15 1.98 -12.76
N GLN A 45 12.94 2.15 -13.81
CA GLN A 45 12.90 3.38 -14.62
C GLN A 45 11.52 3.61 -15.22
N GLY A 46 10.91 2.57 -15.79
CA GLY A 46 9.57 2.63 -16.35
C GLY A 46 8.49 2.89 -15.26
N ALA A 47 8.56 2.15 -14.16
CA ALA A 47 7.60 2.26 -13.06
C ALA A 47 7.57 3.66 -12.41
N LEU A 48 8.73 4.34 -12.32
CA LEU A 48 8.84 5.65 -11.69
C LEU A 48 8.87 6.82 -12.69
N ALA A 49 8.58 6.56 -13.98
CA ALA A 49 8.64 7.61 -15.01
C ALA A 49 7.43 8.55 -14.98
N SER A 50 6.26 8.08 -14.52
CA SER A 50 5.05 8.90 -14.53
C SER A 50 5.03 9.94 -13.41
N PRO A 51 4.40 11.12 -13.64
CA PRO A 51 4.19 12.11 -12.58
C PRO A 51 3.48 11.55 -11.35
N ASP A 52 2.51 10.65 -11.56
CA ASP A 52 1.75 10.01 -10.48
C ASP A 52 2.64 9.13 -9.59
N ALA A 53 3.50 8.31 -10.20
CA ALA A 53 4.44 7.48 -9.45
C ALA A 53 5.47 8.32 -8.68
N GLN A 54 5.89 9.46 -9.25
CA GLN A 54 6.80 10.39 -8.57
C GLN A 54 6.11 11.07 -7.38
N LEU A 55 4.85 11.50 -7.55
CA LEU A 55 4.03 12.07 -6.48
C LEU A 55 3.83 11.08 -5.34
N GLN A 56 3.39 9.85 -5.67
CA GLN A 56 3.18 8.77 -4.70
C GLN A 56 4.44 8.46 -3.90
N ASN A 57 5.56 8.28 -4.59
CA ASN A 57 6.85 8.00 -3.95
C ASN A 57 7.32 9.14 -3.02
N ALA A 58 7.08 10.41 -3.43
CA ALA A 58 7.41 11.55 -2.59
C ALA A 58 6.52 11.64 -1.36
N LEU A 59 5.23 11.34 -1.51
CA LEU A 59 4.27 11.31 -0.41
C LEU A 59 4.60 10.21 0.60
N GLU A 60 4.88 8.98 0.13
CA GLU A 60 5.29 7.88 0.98
C GLU A 60 6.58 8.19 1.76
N ARG A 61 7.57 8.78 1.11
CA ARG A 61 8.81 9.24 1.78
C ARG A 61 8.54 10.33 2.82
N ALA A 62 7.61 11.24 2.55
CA ALA A 62 7.24 12.29 3.49
C ALA A 62 6.44 11.73 4.68
N MET A 63 5.60 10.74 4.46
CA MET A 63 4.83 10.08 5.51
C MET A 63 5.67 9.11 6.34
N PHE A 64 6.62 8.39 5.72
CA PHE A 64 7.36 7.29 6.34
C PHE A 64 8.88 7.45 6.24
N PRO A 65 9.47 8.58 6.68
CA PRO A 65 10.91 8.83 6.52
C PRO A 65 11.82 7.84 7.25
N ASP A 66 11.33 7.23 8.33
CA ASP A 66 12.13 6.40 9.24
C ASP A 66 11.86 4.89 9.12
N THR A 67 10.96 4.47 8.22
CA THR A 67 10.56 3.08 8.06
C THR A 67 10.75 2.57 6.63
N ALA A 68 10.58 1.26 6.44
CA ALA A 68 10.68 0.64 5.13
C ALA A 68 9.63 1.14 4.13
N TYR A 69 8.51 1.65 4.59
CA TYR A 69 7.43 2.18 3.73
C TYR A 69 7.82 3.46 2.97
N GLY A 70 8.82 4.22 3.45
CA GLY A 70 9.35 5.38 2.74
C GLY A 70 10.27 5.05 1.55
N PHE A 71 10.46 3.77 1.24
CA PHE A 71 11.33 3.32 0.15
C PHE A 71 10.57 2.48 -0.86
N VAL A 72 10.83 2.73 -2.14
CA VAL A 72 10.31 1.89 -3.23
C VAL A 72 10.89 0.50 -3.13
N SER A 73 10.04 -0.52 -2.99
CA SER A 73 10.47 -1.92 -2.78
C SER A 73 11.28 -2.49 -3.95
N GLY A 74 10.97 -2.10 -5.19
CA GLY A 74 11.73 -2.48 -6.40
C GLY A 74 13.06 -1.76 -6.55
N GLY A 75 13.29 -0.69 -5.78
CA GLY A 75 14.50 0.11 -5.79
C GLY A 75 14.38 1.42 -6.59
N ASP A 76 15.16 2.39 -6.17
CA ASP A 76 15.29 3.67 -6.86
C ASP A 76 16.33 3.56 -7.97
N PRO A 77 16.00 3.86 -9.26
CA PRO A 77 16.94 3.82 -10.38
C PRO A 77 18.22 4.64 -10.14
N ALA A 78 18.14 5.73 -9.38
CA ALA A 78 19.33 6.50 -9.03
C ALA A 78 20.25 5.76 -8.04
N SER A 79 19.71 4.83 -7.26
CA SER A 79 20.43 4.09 -6.22
C SER A 79 20.83 2.68 -6.64
N ILE A 80 20.11 2.05 -7.57
CA ILE A 80 20.38 0.68 -8.05
C ILE A 80 21.82 0.51 -8.53
N PRO A 81 22.44 1.43 -9.33
CA PRO A 81 23.81 1.27 -9.79
C PRO A 81 24.90 1.34 -8.70
N ALA A 82 24.52 1.65 -7.47
CA ALA A 82 25.41 1.58 -6.31
C ALA A 82 25.36 0.23 -5.57
N LEU A 83 24.49 -0.70 -5.98
CA LEU A 83 24.39 -2.03 -5.41
C LEU A 83 25.51 -2.92 -5.97
N THR A 84 26.24 -3.59 -5.07
CA THR A 84 27.26 -4.58 -5.44
C THR A 84 26.72 -6.00 -5.26
N TYR A 85 27.34 -6.95 -5.95
CA TYR A 85 27.00 -8.36 -5.83
C TYR A 85 27.14 -8.87 -4.37
N GLU A 86 28.15 -8.39 -3.64
CA GLU A 86 28.36 -8.73 -2.22
C GLU A 86 27.26 -8.13 -1.32
N LYS A 87 26.78 -6.91 -1.63
CA LYS A 87 25.63 -6.34 -0.92
C LYS A 87 24.37 -7.17 -1.16
N TYR A 88 24.08 -7.53 -2.41
CA TYR A 88 22.97 -8.39 -2.76
C TYR A 88 23.00 -9.71 -2.01
N GLN A 89 24.12 -10.44 -2.04
CA GLN A 89 24.28 -11.71 -1.34
C GLN A 89 24.10 -11.57 0.18
N ARG A 90 24.61 -10.46 0.78
CA ARG A 90 24.51 -10.22 2.22
C ARG A 90 23.06 -9.95 2.63
N VAL A 91 22.31 -9.12 1.85
CA VAL A 91 20.91 -8.82 2.11
C VAL A 91 20.07 -10.08 1.96
N TYR A 92 20.27 -10.84 0.88
CA TYR A 92 19.58 -12.10 0.67
C TYR A 92 19.75 -13.05 1.87
N ARG A 93 21.01 -13.35 2.27
CA ARG A 93 21.29 -14.24 3.41
C ARG A 93 20.73 -13.75 4.74
N ARG A 94 20.56 -12.43 4.89
CA ARG A 94 19.98 -11.86 6.12
C ARG A 94 18.47 -12.08 6.20
N HIS A 95 17.78 -11.97 5.07
CA HIS A 95 16.31 -11.91 5.04
C HIS A 95 15.65 -13.24 4.63
N TYR A 96 16.34 -14.06 3.84
CA TYR A 96 15.82 -15.35 3.37
C TYR A 96 16.32 -16.48 4.27
N SER A 97 15.61 -16.70 5.37
CA SER A 97 15.87 -17.77 6.35
C SER A 97 14.57 -18.45 6.74
N ALA A 98 14.67 -19.70 7.22
CA ALA A 98 13.50 -20.52 7.58
C ALA A 98 12.61 -19.87 8.66
N ASP A 99 13.20 -19.10 9.56
CA ASP A 99 12.52 -18.39 10.64
C ASP A 99 12.01 -17.00 10.27
N ASN A 100 12.23 -16.56 9.02
CA ASN A 100 11.75 -15.29 8.48
C ASN A 100 10.91 -15.50 7.20
N CYS A 101 10.18 -16.60 7.09
CA CYS A 101 9.28 -16.84 6.00
C CYS A 101 7.88 -17.23 6.50
N CYS A 102 6.86 -16.86 5.73
CA CYS A 102 5.50 -17.35 5.88
C CYS A 102 5.14 -18.16 4.63
N ILE A 103 4.74 -19.42 4.83
CA ILE A 103 4.35 -20.30 3.72
C ILE A 103 2.85 -20.60 3.84
N THR A 104 2.11 -20.24 2.82
CA THR A 104 0.69 -20.53 2.71
C THR A 104 0.45 -21.66 1.73
N LEU A 105 -0.30 -22.67 2.14
CA LEU A 105 -0.74 -23.79 1.30
C LEU A 105 -2.26 -23.75 1.16
N TYR A 106 -2.74 -23.67 -0.07
CA TYR A 106 -4.17 -23.61 -0.38
C TYR A 106 -4.58 -24.69 -1.37
N GLY A 107 -5.75 -25.30 -1.15
CA GLY A 107 -6.37 -26.25 -2.05
C GLY A 107 -6.48 -27.67 -1.48
N LYS A 108 -7.09 -28.56 -2.26
CA LYS A 108 -7.26 -29.97 -1.88
C LYS A 108 -5.96 -30.74 -2.13
N MET A 109 -5.21 -31.00 -1.07
CA MET A 109 -3.93 -31.71 -1.12
C MET A 109 -3.71 -32.54 0.14
N ASP A 110 -2.80 -33.53 0.07
CA ASP A 110 -2.25 -34.18 1.28
C ASP A 110 -1.30 -33.20 1.98
N MET A 111 -1.81 -32.56 3.03
CA MET A 111 -1.09 -31.54 3.76
C MET A 111 0.15 -32.10 4.46
N ALA A 112 0.07 -33.30 5.03
CA ALA A 112 1.19 -33.94 5.70
C ALA A 112 2.34 -34.23 4.72
N GLU A 113 2.03 -34.71 3.51
CA GLU A 113 3.02 -34.91 2.45
C GLU A 113 3.70 -33.60 2.01
N LYS A 114 2.94 -32.49 1.93
CA LYS A 114 3.48 -31.20 1.53
C LYS A 114 4.34 -30.56 2.61
N LEU A 115 3.91 -30.65 3.87
CA LEU A 115 4.71 -30.17 5.01
C LEU A 115 6.01 -30.97 5.17
N ALA A 116 5.97 -32.29 5.04
CA ALA A 116 7.18 -33.12 5.05
C ALA A 116 8.13 -32.73 3.91
N PHE A 117 7.61 -32.53 2.70
CA PHE A 117 8.42 -32.09 1.56
C PHE A 117 9.10 -30.74 1.81
N LEU A 118 8.36 -29.74 2.34
CA LEU A 118 8.91 -28.43 2.68
C LEU A 118 10.03 -28.52 3.71
N ASP A 119 9.81 -29.29 4.77
CA ASP A 119 10.79 -29.46 5.84
C ASP A 119 12.04 -30.18 5.34
N GLU A 120 11.89 -31.38 4.75
CA GLU A 120 13.01 -32.22 4.33
C GLU A 120 13.87 -31.62 3.22
N HIS A 121 13.24 -30.92 2.26
CA HIS A 121 13.94 -30.41 1.08
C HIS A 121 14.47 -28.99 1.26
N TYR A 122 13.83 -28.17 2.11
CA TYR A 122 14.14 -26.74 2.23
C TYR A 122 14.39 -26.32 3.69
N LEU A 123 13.38 -26.32 4.56
CA LEU A 123 13.44 -25.61 5.83
C LEU A 123 14.51 -26.18 6.79
N SER A 124 14.62 -27.51 6.90
CA SER A 124 15.64 -28.18 7.74
C SER A 124 17.07 -27.96 7.25
N ARG A 125 17.25 -27.54 6.00
CA ARG A 125 18.56 -27.29 5.38
C ARG A 125 18.97 -25.84 5.40
N MET A 126 18.04 -24.94 5.67
CA MET A 126 18.31 -23.51 5.72
C MET A 126 18.97 -23.12 7.03
N PRO A 127 19.90 -22.14 7.00
CA PRO A 127 20.44 -21.59 8.22
C PRO A 127 19.31 -20.93 9.03
N LYS A 128 19.40 -21.00 10.35
CA LYS A 128 18.55 -20.17 11.20
C LYS A 128 18.98 -18.72 11.06
N GLY A 129 18.01 -17.82 10.88
CA GLY A 129 18.27 -16.39 10.85
C GLY A 129 18.67 -15.86 12.23
N THR A 130 19.29 -14.70 12.24
CA THR A 130 19.77 -14.09 13.49
C THR A 130 18.72 -13.21 14.15
N SER A 131 17.80 -12.63 13.40
CA SER A 131 16.63 -11.88 13.89
C SER A 131 15.69 -11.53 12.76
N ARG A 132 14.39 -11.62 13.01
CA ARG A 132 13.36 -11.05 12.13
C ARG A 132 13.35 -9.53 12.30
N PRO A 133 13.61 -8.73 11.23
CA PRO A 133 13.38 -7.30 11.30
C PRO A 133 11.88 -7.07 11.53
N ARG A 134 11.56 -6.33 12.59
CA ARG A 134 10.17 -5.94 12.87
C ARG A 134 9.92 -4.57 12.28
N LEU A 135 8.77 -4.44 11.64
CA LEU A 135 8.24 -3.12 11.31
C LEU A 135 7.89 -2.40 12.61
N THR A 136 8.21 -1.12 12.67
CA THR A 136 7.92 -0.27 13.83
C THR A 136 7.04 0.89 13.42
N VAL A 137 6.16 1.28 14.32
CA VAL A 137 5.41 2.53 14.19
C VAL A 137 6.39 3.69 14.33
N GLN A 138 6.25 4.69 13.49
CA GLN A 138 6.98 5.95 13.58
C GLN A 138 6.06 7.10 14.00
N ASP A 139 6.64 8.24 14.40
CA ASP A 139 5.89 9.44 14.69
C ASP A 139 5.20 9.96 13.43
N GLN A 140 3.95 10.37 13.57
CA GLN A 140 3.18 10.91 12.46
C GLN A 140 3.76 12.25 11.98
N GLN A 141 3.91 12.38 10.68
CA GLN A 141 4.50 13.55 10.02
C GLN A 141 3.47 14.66 9.71
N ASN A 142 2.52 14.87 10.61
CA ASN A 142 1.41 15.81 10.43
C ASN A 142 1.90 17.22 10.08
N GLY A 143 1.35 17.81 9.00
CA GLY A 143 1.69 19.17 8.55
C GLY A 143 3.00 19.30 7.79
N VAL A 144 3.71 18.21 7.53
CA VAL A 144 4.89 18.20 6.64
C VAL A 144 4.45 18.58 5.23
N ARG A 145 5.24 19.44 4.58
CA ARG A 145 5.00 19.85 3.19
C ARG A 145 6.25 19.60 2.37
N VAL A 146 6.06 18.95 1.24
CA VAL A 146 7.12 18.65 0.26
C VAL A 146 6.71 19.19 -1.09
N HIS A 147 7.63 19.84 -1.77
CA HIS A 147 7.45 20.28 -3.14
C HIS A 147 8.54 19.66 -4.01
N ILE A 148 8.14 18.93 -5.04
CA ILE A 148 9.05 18.29 -5.99
C ILE A 148 8.76 18.78 -7.41
N PRO A 149 9.79 19.17 -8.17
CA PRO A 149 9.64 19.35 -9.61
C PRO A 149 9.59 17.98 -10.28
N TYR A 150 8.78 17.85 -11.31
CA TYR A 150 8.79 16.67 -12.18
C TYR A 150 9.03 17.10 -13.64
N TYR A 151 9.60 16.20 -14.42
CA TYR A 151 9.85 16.44 -15.83
C TYR A 151 8.61 16.08 -16.66
N THR A 152 8.26 16.95 -17.62
CA THR A 152 7.27 16.67 -18.65
C THR A 152 7.74 17.25 -19.97
N GLU A 153 7.48 16.52 -21.07
CA GLU A 153 7.86 16.95 -22.41
C GLU A 153 7.02 18.15 -22.90
N ASN A 154 5.77 18.24 -22.45
CA ASN A 154 4.83 19.29 -22.85
C ASN A 154 4.24 19.95 -21.58
N PRO A 155 4.93 20.93 -20.97
CA PRO A 155 4.43 21.60 -19.79
C PRO A 155 3.20 22.45 -20.09
N GLU A 156 2.12 22.20 -19.34
CA GLU A 156 0.89 22.98 -19.37
C GLU A 156 0.64 23.61 -18.01
N PRO A 157 -0.06 24.78 -17.94
CA PRO A 157 -0.32 25.47 -16.68
C PRO A 157 -1.06 24.64 -15.62
N ASP A 158 -1.95 23.75 -16.08
CA ASP A 158 -2.86 22.96 -15.23
C ASP A 158 -2.33 21.54 -14.94
N GLN A 159 -1.01 21.36 -14.98
CA GLN A 159 -0.35 20.06 -14.70
C GLN A 159 0.14 19.93 -13.26
N VAL A 160 -0.16 20.90 -12.38
CA VAL A 160 0.18 20.76 -10.97
C VAL A 160 -0.73 19.70 -10.34
N GLN A 161 -0.10 18.79 -9.60
CA GLN A 161 -0.78 17.80 -8.75
C GLN A 161 -0.52 18.14 -7.29
N CYS A 162 -1.52 17.98 -6.44
CA CYS A 162 -1.39 18.19 -5.01
C CYS A 162 -1.98 16.99 -4.27
N ALA A 163 -1.16 16.29 -3.51
CA ALA A 163 -1.62 15.21 -2.65
C ALA A 163 -1.71 15.67 -1.20
N LEU A 164 -2.76 15.23 -0.50
CA LEU A 164 -2.93 15.39 0.94
C LEU A 164 -3.10 14.01 1.54
N ALA A 165 -2.34 13.68 2.59
CA ALA A 165 -2.44 12.39 3.22
C ALA A 165 -2.56 12.48 4.75
N TRP A 166 -3.29 11.52 5.32
CA TRP A 166 -3.52 11.36 6.76
C TRP A 166 -3.31 9.92 7.17
N TYR A 167 -2.89 9.71 8.42
CA TYR A 167 -2.89 8.39 9.04
C TYR A 167 -4.30 8.08 9.57
N THR A 168 -4.79 6.88 9.31
CA THR A 168 -6.16 6.49 9.70
C THR A 168 -6.23 5.73 11.02
N GLY A 169 -5.08 5.36 11.58
CA GLY A 169 -4.98 4.66 12.85
C GLY A 169 -3.95 3.52 12.81
N ALA A 170 -4.24 2.44 13.52
CA ALA A 170 -3.39 1.26 13.57
C ALA A 170 -3.92 0.15 12.66
N PHE A 171 -3.03 -0.59 12.01
CA PHE A 171 -3.39 -1.76 11.20
C PHE A 171 -4.25 -2.78 11.96
N ALA A 172 -3.92 -3.03 13.23
CA ALA A 172 -4.61 -4.05 14.03
C ALA A 172 -6.07 -3.68 14.39
N ASP A 173 -6.44 -2.40 14.29
CA ASP A 173 -7.83 -1.95 14.52
C ASP A 173 -8.67 -2.13 13.25
N ARG A 174 -8.97 -3.39 12.93
CA ARG A 174 -9.67 -3.76 11.69
C ARG A 174 -11.09 -3.21 11.60
N GLU A 175 -11.76 -3.05 12.73
CA GLU A 175 -13.09 -2.43 12.74
C GLU A 175 -13.02 -0.97 12.31
N ARG A 176 -12.05 -0.24 12.85
CA ARG A 176 -11.81 1.16 12.44
C ARG A 176 -11.43 1.25 10.97
N GLN A 177 -10.52 0.39 10.47
CA GLN A 177 -10.08 0.47 9.08
C GLN A 177 -11.21 0.15 8.10
N LEU A 178 -12.02 -0.87 8.35
CA LEU A 178 -13.21 -1.16 7.55
C LEU A 178 -14.24 -0.02 7.64
N GLY A 179 -14.41 0.58 8.82
CA GLY A 179 -15.26 1.76 8.99
C GLY A 179 -14.76 2.98 8.20
N VAL A 180 -13.44 3.19 8.13
CA VAL A 180 -12.82 4.22 7.28
C VAL A 180 -13.12 3.94 5.81
N GLU A 181 -12.93 2.73 5.36
CA GLU A 181 -13.17 2.34 3.95
C GLU A 181 -14.65 2.59 3.55
N ILE A 182 -15.62 2.15 4.39
CA ILE A 182 -17.05 2.42 4.19
C ILE A 182 -17.34 3.93 4.14
N LEU A 183 -16.76 4.69 5.06
CA LEU A 183 -16.95 6.13 5.13
C LEU A 183 -16.41 6.84 3.88
N LEU A 184 -15.21 6.46 3.43
CA LEU A 184 -14.56 7.05 2.26
C LEU A 184 -15.32 6.72 0.98
N ASP A 185 -15.79 5.49 0.81
CA ASP A 185 -16.62 5.12 -0.35
C ASP A 185 -17.93 5.91 -0.36
N ALA A 186 -18.63 5.99 0.76
CA ALA A 186 -19.87 6.77 0.87
C ALA A 186 -19.68 8.24 0.52
N LEU A 187 -18.55 8.86 0.93
CA LEU A 187 -18.32 10.30 0.82
C LEU A 187 -17.54 10.73 -0.43
N LEU A 188 -16.73 9.83 -1.01
CA LEU A 188 -15.76 10.14 -2.06
C LEU A 188 -15.79 9.15 -3.24
N GLY A 189 -16.53 8.03 -3.16
CA GLY A 189 -16.48 6.94 -4.13
C GLY A 189 -16.95 7.31 -5.53
N THR A 190 -17.79 8.33 -5.67
CA THR A 190 -18.30 8.84 -6.95
C THR A 190 -18.29 10.36 -7.00
N ASN A 191 -18.37 10.95 -8.21
CA ASN A 191 -18.46 12.43 -8.36
C ASN A 191 -19.74 13.03 -7.75
N GLN A 192 -20.74 12.20 -7.41
CA GLN A 192 -21.98 12.63 -6.75
C GLN A 192 -21.91 12.40 -5.24
N SER A 193 -20.89 11.73 -4.72
CA SER A 193 -20.68 11.54 -3.29
C SER A 193 -20.46 12.90 -2.61
N PRO A 194 -21.04 13.13 -1.41
CA PRO A 194 -21.21 14.49 -0.86
C PRO A 194 -19.90 15.26 -0.71
N LEU A 195 -18.86 14.63 -0.20
CA LEU A 195 -17.57 15.31 -0.01
C LEU A 195 -16.87 15.56 -1.35
N LYS A 196 -16.88 14.57 -2.26
CA LYS A 196 -16.27 14.74 -3.59
C LYS A 196 -16.97 15.83 -4.39
N ALA A 197 -18.29 15.84 -4.40
CA ALA A 197 -19.09 16.88 -5.08
C ALA A 197 -18.77 18.29 -4.52
N ALA A 198 -18.76 18.46 -3.19
CA ALA A 198 -18.43 19.73 -2.55
C ALA A 198 -17.00 20.20 -2.88
N LEU A 199 -16.05 19.29 -3.00
CA LEU A 199 -14.68 19.62 -3.39
C LEU A 199 -14.57 20.00 -4.87
N LEU A 200 -15.28 19.30 -5.76
CA LEU A 200 -15.30 19.62 -7.20
C LEU A 200 -15.96 20.98 -7.47
N GLU A 201 -16.99 21.37 -6.70
CA GLU A 201 -17.64 22.67 -6.79
C GLU A 201 -16.70 23.85 -6.49
N GLN A 202 -15.63 23.62 -5.71
CA GLN A 202 -14.62 24.64 -5.44
C GLN A 202 -13.74 24.98 -6.64
N LYS A 203 -13.72 24.14 -7.69
CA LYS A 203 -12.97 24.34 -8.95
C LYS A 203 -11.47 24.58 -8.75
N LEU A 204 -10.87 23.92 -7.78
CA LEU A 204 -9.43 24.02 -7.51
C LEU A 204 -8.59 23.18 -8.48
N GLY A 205 -9.18 22.20 -9.14
CA GLY A 205 -8.62 21.33 -10.14
C GLY A 205 -9.70 20.68 -10.99
N ALA A 206 -9.31 19.73 -11.82
CA ALA A 206 -10.20 19.01 -12.74
C ALA A 206 -10.89 17.81 -12.09
N ASP A 207 -10.19 17.08 -11.20
CA ASP A 207 -10.73 15.91 -10.48
C ASP A 207 -9.98 15.69 -9.17
N ILE A 208 -10.54 14.80 -8.34
CA ILE A 208 -9.95 14.38 -7.06
C ILE A 208 -9.97 12.86 -6.99
N ASP A 209 -8.79 12.27 -6.85
CA ASP A 209 -8.64 10.84 -6.63
C ASP A 209 -8.56 10.54 -5.14
N LEU A 210 -9.16 9.43 -4.76
CA LEU A 210 -9.10 8.86 -3.42
C LEU A 210 -8.14 7.67 -3.42
N GLY A 211 -7.18 7.67 -2.50
CA GLY A 211 -6.35 6.53 -2.13
C GLY A 211 -6.61 6.12 -0.68
N PHE A 212 -6.72 4.82 -0.44
CA PHE A 212 -6.77 4.27 0.91
C PHE A 212 -5.91 3.02 0.95
N ASP A 213 -4.88 3.02 1.79
CA ASP A 213 -3.99 1.88 2.01
C ASP A 213 -4.08 1.42 3.46
N ASP A 214 -4.76 0.30 3.68
CA ASP A 214 -4.90 -0.36 4.96
C ASP A 214 -3.96 -1.57 5.12
N SER A 215 -3.04 -1.76 4.19
CA SER A 215 -2.08 -2.87 4.17
C SER A 215 -0.77 -2.58 4.94
N THR A 216 -0.56 -1.34 5.35
CA THR A 216 0.61 -0.90 6.11
C THR A 216 0.35 -0.89 7.62
N LEU A 217 1.44 -0.90 8.43
CA LEU A 217 1.33 -0.88 9.91
C LEU A 217 0.62 0.38 10.44
N GLN A 218 0.74 1.49 9.71
CA GLN A 218 0.03 2.74 9.91
C GLN A 218 -0.74 3.09 8.64
N PRO A 219 -1.99 2.61 8.50
CA PRO A 219 -2.80 2.84 7.31
C PRO A 219 -3.00 4.31 6.99
N THR A 220 -3.16 4.61 5.70
CA THR A 220 -3.20 5.98 5.18
C THR A 220 -4.41 6.23 4.29
N LEU A 221 -4.88 7.48 4.34
CA LEU A 221 -5.85 8.05 3.44
C LEU A 221 -5.16 9.13 2.61
N GLU A 222 -5.41 9.16 1.31
CA GLU A 222 -4.87 10.14 0.38
C GLU A 222 -5.96 10.79 -0.46
N LEU A 223 -5.85 12.09 -0.67
CA LEU A 223 -6.64 12.83 -1.66
C LEU A 223 -5.69 13.51 -2.63
N VAL A 224 -5.82 13.20 -3.91
CA VAL A 224 -4.97 13.76 -4.97
C VAL A 224 -5.81 14.69 -5.87
N LEU A 225 -5.51 15.97 -5.83
CA LEU A 225 -6.10 16.98 -6.72
C LEU A 225 -5.38 16.95 -8.08
N ARG A 226 -6.13 16.67 -9.14
CA ARG A 226 -5.67 16.61 -10.52
C ARG A 226 -5.95 17.90 -11.26
N GLY A 227 -5.07 18.26 -12.19
CA GLY A 227 -5.29 19.42 -13.07
C GLY A 227 -5.41 20.75 -12.31
N ALA A 228 -4.63 20.90 -11.24
CA ALA A 228 -4.52 22.13 -10.49
C ALA A 228 -3.52 23.08 -11.13
N THR A 229 -3.60 24.37 -10.78
CA THR A 229 -2.57 25.35 -11.09
C THR A 229 -1.68 25.64 -9.88
N ALA A 230 -0.57 26.33 -10.08
CA ALA A 230 0.28 26.81 -8.99
C ALA A 230 -0.47 27.75 -8.00
N GLU A 231 -1.56 28.37 -8.45
CA GLU A 231 -2.40 29.26 -7.64
C GLU A 231 -3.46 28.51 -6.84
N THR A 232 -4.04 27.44 -7.40
CA THR A 232 -5.14 26.69 -6.78
C THR A 232 -4.66 25.55 -5.87
N ALA A 233 -3.57 24.87 -6.22
CA ALA A 233 -3.03 23.76 -5.43
C ALA A 233 -2.80 24.11 -3.94
N PRO A 234 -2.25 25.30 -3.56
CA PRO A 234 -2.08 25.67 -2.15
C PRO A 234 -3.39 25.82 -1.36
N GLN A 235 -4.53 25.95 -2.04
CA GLN A 235 -5.85 26.12 -1.42
C GLN A 235 -6.50 24.79 -1.07
N PHE A 236 -6.01 23.66 -1.61
CA PHE A 236 -6.67 22.37 -1.51
C PHE A 236 -6.86 21.89 -0.05
N ALA A 237 -5.83 21.98 0.80
CA ALA A 237 -5.95 21.59 2.19
C ALA A 237 -7.02 22.39 2.97
N ALA A 238 -7.12 23.70 2.70
CA ALA A 238 -8.16 24.55 3.30
C ALA A 238 -9.54 24.20 2.74
N GLY A 239 -9.63 23.89 1.45
CA GLY A 239 -10.85 23.46 0.78
C GLY A 239 -11.39 22.14 1.35
N VAL A 240 -10.52 21.15 1.57
CA VAL A 240 -10.90 19.88 2.21
C VAL A 240 -11.40 20.12 3.63
N LYS A 241 -10.69 20.90 4.41
CA LYS A 241 -11.09 21.23 5.79
C LYS A 241 -12.47 21.89 5.85
N GLN A 242 -12.75 22.84 4.94
CA GLN A 242 -14.04 23.52 4.87
C GLN A 242 -15.15 22.53 4.50
N ALA A 243 -14.96 21.73 3.43
CA ALA A 243 -15.95 20.75 2.98
C ALA A 243 -16.27 19.69 4.06
N VAL A 244 -15.27 19.20 4.79
CA VAL A 244 -15.48 18.29 5.93
C VAL A 244 -16.26 18.99 7.06
N THR A 245 -15.94 20.25 7.36
CA THR A 245 -16.63 21.01 8.39
C THR A 245 -18.12 21.19 8.05
N ASP A 246 -18.43 21.54 6.82
CA ASP A 246 -19.79 21.76 6.33
C ASP A 246 -20.58 20.45 6.32
N LEU A 247 -19.96 19.36 5.90
CA LEU A 247 -20.56 18.02 5.93
C LEU A 247 -20.88 17.56 7.35
N LEU A 248 -19.97 17.78 8.30
CA LEU A 248 -20.20 17.46 9.72
C LEU A 248 -21.34 18.29 10.34
N ALA A 249 -21.52 19.53 9.91
CA ALA A 249 -22.63 20.39 10.36
C ALA A 249 -23.99 19.89 9.83
N GLY A 250 -24.02 19.33 8.61
CA GLY A 250 -25.24 18.75 8.01
C GLY A 250 -25.52 17.31 8.45
N GLY A 251 -24.51 16.62 8.95
CA GLY A 251 -24.53 15.18 9.24
C GLY A 251 -24.37 14.32 7.98
N ILE A 252 -23.83 13.11 8.16
CA ILE A 252 -23.67 12.13 7.08
C ILE A 252 -24.99 11.37 6.93
N PRO A 253 -25.61 11.30 5.73
CA PRO A 253 -26.82 10.51 5.52
C PRO A 253 -26.57 9.02 5.78
N GLU A 254 -27.33 8.42 6.70
CA GLU A 254 -27.19 7.00 7.10
C GLU A 254 -27.37 6.06 5.90
N GLU A 255 -28.25 6.40 4.96
CA GLU A 255 -28.49 5.61 3.75
C GLU A 255 -27.26 5.47 2.84
N LEU A 256 -26.38 6.46 2.77
CA LEU A 256 -25.13 6.37 2.00
C LEU A 256 -24.15 5.40 2.67
N LEU A 257 -24.00 5.51 3.99
CA LEU A 257 -23.16 4.60 4.76
C LEU A 257 -23.67 3.16 4.66
N LEU A 258 -24.99 2.97 4.78
CA LEU A 258 -25.62 1.64 4.64
C LEU A 258 -25.40 1.07 3.23
N ALA A 259 -25.51 1.89 2.19
CA ALA A 259 -25.28 1.45 0.81
C ALA A 259 -23.84 0.97 0.60
N SER A 260 -22.86 1.75 1.04
CA SER A 260 -21.43 1.38 0.96
C SER A 260 -21.12 0.14 1.80
N LEU A 261 -21.64 0.05 3.04
CA LEU A 261 -21.49 -1.13 3.88
C LEU A 261 -22.04 -2.39 3.21
N ASN A 262 -23.25 -2.32 2.65
CA ASN A 262 -23.85 -3.47 1.97
C ASN A 262 -23.06 -3.88 0.71
N ALA A 263 -22.58 -2.92 -0.06
CA ALA A 263 -21.77 -3.18 -1.24
C ALA A 263 -20.44 -3.88 -0.89
N MET A 264 -19.76 -3.43 0.16
CA MET A 264 -18.51 -4.03 0.63
C MET A 264 -18.72 -5.41 1.25
N GLU A 265 -19.77 -5.59 2.06
CA GLU A 265 -20.13 -6.89 2.62
C GLU A 265 -20.42 -7.89 1.51
N PHE A 266 -21.20 -7.50 0.48
CA PHE A 266 -21.46 -8.32 -0.67
C PHE A 266 -20.18 -8.65 -1.45
N ALA A 267 -19.32 -7.67 -1.70
CA ALA A 267 -18.04 -7.86 -2.37
C ALA A 267 -17.11 -8.81 -1.58
N SER A 268 -17.13 -8.75 -0.25
CA SER A 268 -16.33 -9.65 0.60
C SER A 268 -16.77 -11.13 0.47
N LEU A 269 -18.05 -11.37 0.18
CA LEU A 269 -18.62 -12.70 -0.01
C LEU A 269 -18.40 -13.23 -1.43
N GLU A 270 -18.65 -12.38 -2.44
CA GLU A 270 -18.55 -12.75 -3.86
C GLU A 270 -17.10 -12.72 -4.37
N ARG A 271 -16.22 -12.00 -3.67
CA ARG A 271 -14.79 -11.83 -4.04
C ARG A 271 -14.58 -11.52 -5.52
N PRO A 272 -15.22 -10.47 -6.06
CA PRO A 272 -15.05 -10.11 -7.47
C PRO A 272 -13.62 -9.68 -7.72
N GLY A 273 -12.90 -10.37 -8.60
CA GLY A 273 -11.54 -10.01 -8.94
C GLY A 273 -10.87 -10.99 -9.88
N SER A 274 -9.69 -10.64 -10.36
CA SER A 274 -8.89 -11.48 -11.27
C SER A 274 -7.98 -12.47 -10.54
N LEU A 275 -7.79 -12.31 -9.23
CA LEU A 275 -6.94 -13.20 -8.43
C LEU A 275 -7.72 -14.44 -7.98
N PRO A 276 -7.13 -15.65 -8.08
CA PRO A 276 -7.71 -16.85 -7.47
C PRO A 276 -7.85 -16.68 -5.94
N ASP A 277 -8.92 -17.20 -5.34
CA ASP A 277 -9.20 -17.10 -3.90
C ASP A 277 -8.02 -17.50 -3.02
N GLY A 278 -7.32 -18.57 -3.37
CA GLY A 278 -6.16 -19.01 -2.58
C GLY A 278 -4.97 -18.06 -2.63
N VAL A 279 -4.83 -17.27 -3.69
CA VAL A 279 -3.80 -16.20 -3.77
C VAL A 279 -4.22 -15.03 -2.90
N LEU A 280 -5.48 -14.63 -2.94
CA LEU A 280 -6.03 -13.57 -2.11
C LEU A 280 -5.94 -13.91 -0.63
N ASP A 281 -6.36 -15.13 -0.24
CA ASP A 281 -6.23 -15.62 1.13
C ASP A 281 -4.76 -15.66 1.59
N ALA A 282 -3.83 -16.02 0.70
CA ALA A 282 -2.40 -16.02 1.00
C ALA A 282 -1.87 -14.61 1.26
N ILE A 283 -2.31 -13.62 0.47
CA ILE A 283 -1.96 -12.21 0.67
C ILE A 283 -2.49 -11.73 2.02
N TYR A 284 -3.75 -11.95 2.33
CA TYR A 284 -4.36 -11.56 3.61
C TYR A 284 -3.67 -12.22 4.80
N ALA A 285 -3.40 -13.52 4.70
CA ALA A 285 -2.70 -14.24 5.76
C ALA A 285 -1.26 -13.71 5.96
N ALA A 286 -0.54 -13.44 4.87
CA ALA A 286 0.82 -12.88 4.95
C ALA A 286 0.81 -11.47 5.56
N THR A 287 -0.13 -10.61 5.17
CA THR A 287 -0.27 -9.23 5.67
C THR A 287 -0.62 -9.23 7.16
N GLY A 288 -1.59 -10.04 7.59
CA GLY A 288 -1.95 -10.20 9.01
C GLY A 288 -0.77 -10.70 9.84
N TRP A 289 -0.09 -11.75 9.36
CA TRP A 289 1.10 -12.31 10.01
C TRP A 289 2.27 -11.30 10.09
N LEU A 290 2.52 -10.56 9.03
CA LEU A 290 3.61 -9.59 8.96
C LEU A 290 3.48 -8.51 10.04
N HIS A 291 2.28 -7.98 10.23
CA HIS A 291 2.04 -6.82 11.09
C HIS A 291 1.70 -7.19 12.53
N THR A 292 1.01 -8.30 12.74
CA THR A 292 0.51 -8.69 14.09
C THR A 292 1.02 -10.04 14.57
N GLY A 293 1.51 -10.89 13.67
CA GLY A 293 1.80 -12.30 13.94
C GLY A 293 0.59 -13.23 13.80
N ASP A 294 -0.61 -12.69 13.54
CA ASP A 294 -1.84 -13.45 13.34
C ASP A 294 -2.20 -13.55 11.84
N PRO A 295 -2.03 -14.70 11.20
CA PRO A 295 -2.39 -14.88 9.80
C PRO A 295 -3.90 -14.94 9.55
N ALA A 296 -4.73 -15.07 10.59
CA ALA A 296 -6.18 -15.14 10.45
C ALA A 296 -6.88 -13.77 10.56
N LEU A 297 -6.17 -12.73 10.96
CA LEU A 297 -6.73 -11.42 11.28
C LEU A 297 -7.61 -10.83 10.17
N LEU A 298 -7.20 -10.99 8.90
CA LEU A 298 -7.91 -10.44 7.74
C LEU A 298 -8.87 -11.44 7.06
N LEU A 299 -8.93 -12.70 7.54
CA LEU A 299 -9.73 -13.75 6.90
C LEU A 299 -11.18 -13.81 7.41
N HIS A 300 -11.50 -13.12 8.50
CA HIS A 300 -12.80 -13.19 9.17
C HIS A 300 -13.36 -11.78 9.41
N THR A 301 -14.17 -11.29 8.47
CA THR A 301 -14.71 -9.92 8.50
C THR A 301 -16.20 -9.84 8.89
N ASP A 302 -16.93 -10.95 8.93
CA ASP A 302 -18.38 -10.98 9.16
C ASP A 302 -18.82 -10.22 10.42
N LYS A 303 -18.08 -10.39 11.53
CA LYS A 303 -18.37 -9.70 12.78
C LYS A 303 -18.13 -8.19 12.72
N LEU A 304 -17.20 -7.77 11.88
CA LEU A 304 -16.88 -6.35 11.68
C LEU A 304 -18.04 -5.64 10.96
N PHE A 305 -18.57 -6.24 9.90
CA PHE A 305 -19.76 -5.70 9.20
C PHE A 305 -20.98 -5.62 10.13
N ALA A 306 -21.24 -6.67 10.91
CA ALA A 306 -22.34 -6.66 11.90
C ALA A 306 -22.18 -5.53 12.93
N SER A 307 -21.00 -5.37 13.50
CA SER A 307 -20.72 -4.29 14.46
C SER A 307 -20.83 -2.90 13.85
N LEU A 308 -20.29 -2.68 12.65
CA LEU A 308 -20.38 -1.39 11.95
C LEU A 308 -21.81 -1.04 11.55
N ARG A 309 -22.63 -2.04 11.22
CA ARG A 309 -24.08 -1.85 10.97
C ARG A 309 -24.83 -1.30 12.20
N GLU A 310 -24.50 -1.78 13.40
CA GLU A 310 -25.06 -1.24 14.64
C GLU A 310 -24.60 0.22 14.90
N LYS A 311 -23.45 0.60 14.38
CA LYS A 311 -22.88 1.95 14.56
C LYS A 311 -23.45 3.01 13.61
N LEU A 312 -24.20 2.65 12.57
CA LEU A 312 -24.75 3.58 11.58
C LEU A 312 -25.54 4.72 12.22
N SER A 313 -26.41 4.41 13.17
CA SER A 313 -27.31 5.39 13.84
C SER A 313 -26.73 6.02 15.10
N THR A 314 -25.49 5.69 15.51
CA THR A 314 -24.93 6.14 16.80
C THR A 314 -24.14 7.44 16.73
N GLY A 315 -23.91 7.98 15.52
CA GLY A 315 -23.01 9.11 15.31
C GLY A 315 -21.53 8.72 15.20
N TRP A 316 -21.19 7.44 15.32
CA TRP A 316 -19.82 6.95 15.27
C TRP A 316 -19.09 7.35 13.99
N PHE A 317 -19.75 7.30 12.82
CA PHE A 317 -19.16 7.70 11.54
C PHE A 317 -18.89 9.21 11.44
N ASN A 318 -19.72 10.05 12.09
CA ASN A 318 -19.44 11.49 12.18
C ASN A 318 -18.20 11.76 13.05
N ASP A 319 -18.04 11.02 14.15
CA ASP A 319 -16.85 11.13 15.00
C ASP A 319 -15.61 10.63 14.27
N LEU A 320 -15.71 9.51 13.53
CA LEU A 320 -14.63 8.98 12.70
C LEU A 320 -14.21 10.01 11.64
N LEU A 321 -15.14 10.64 10.91
CA LEU A 321 -14.82 11.69 9.94
C LEU A 321 -14.10 12.87 10.59
N ARG A 322 -14.56 13.31 11.75
CA ARG A 322 -13.93 14.40 12.51
C ARG A 322 -12.51 14.06 12.91
N GLU A 323 -12.28 12.85 13.39
CA GLU A 323 -10.96 12.38 13.81
C GLU A 323 -9.97 12.24 12.64
N LEU A 324 -10.41 11.67 11.51
CA LEU A 324 -9.56 11.48 10.33
C LEU A 324 -8.98 12.79 9.80
N PHE A 325 -9.77 13.86 9.79
CA PHE A 325 -9.35 15.15 9.26
C PHE A 325 -8.98 16.18 10.34
N ALA A 326 -8.83 15.76 11.61
CA ALA A 326 -8.44 16.65 12.70
C ALA A 326 -6.98 17.12 12.60
N ALA A 327 -6.10 16.24 12.20
CA ALA A 327 -4.67 16.56 12.03
C ALA A 327 -4.44 17.31 10.70
N ALA A 328 -3.38 18.13 10.68
CA ALA A 328 -2.92 18.72 9.43
C ALA A 328 -2.36 17.59 8.52
N PRO A 329 -2.73 17.55 7.22
CA PRO A 329 -2.22 16.53 6.31
C PRO A 329 -0.72 16.68 6.05
N VAL A 330 -0.08 15.59 5.67
CA VAL A 330 1.15 15.63 4.87
C VAL A 330 0.76 16.10 3.47
N GLN A 331 1.52 17.01 2.89
CA GLN A 331 1.22 17.65 1.61
C GLN A 331 2.43 17.64 0.70
#